data_971b4ea9807e67d766b6802113d314f2
#
_entry.id   971b4ea9807e67d766b6802113d314f2
#
_cell.length_a   1.000
_cell.length_b   1.000
_cell.length_c   1.000
_cell.angle_alpha   90.00
_cell.angle_beta   90.00
_cell.angle_gamma   90.00
#
_symmetry.space_group_name_H-M   'P 1'
#
loop_
_entity.id
_entity.type
_entity.pdbx_description
1 polymer ?
#
loop_
_entity_poly.entity_id
_entity_poly.type
_entity_poly.pdbx_seq_one_letter_code
_entity_poly.pdbx_strand_id
1 'polypeptide(L)'
;MSDTATLPTWENLVKKQLKTEDIYPILEKENLERIEVRPFYTDVQKPLANLPKVEESTHLVAKYHESLEDEVFAFMLDQNVENLDEKTFFVNNKDLAGHISPREEDQYFSLIDVFNEKEGSIDDQLAKELLAKGFKRSICVDISLHQNAGAAIYQQLGIALAKTKELIEAYGPEILNKLIFKIAVGGNYFFEMAKLRAFKMVFNQLSKEYNLDEVPYIFAETSFRNKAISDNENNLIRSTLELAAAMIGGADAVYTNNYLVSRSTDNSEEISFKQQIVLAYESIINVFEDASNGSYYVEDTTQQIADKSWALFVEMEDAGGYLELLKQGIVQKKIYEHAIQEQQWIEEGKIKLIGVNLYPKLDIKKSIEELYNEKEIKAVRWAEMFE
;
A
#
# COMPACT_ATOMS: atom_id res chain seq x y z
N MET A 1 24.94 36.85 -12.84
CA MET A 1 23.81 36.43 -11.99
C MET A 1 22.86 35.71 -12.94
N SER A 2 22.71 34.39 -12.84
CA SER A 2 21.72 33.68 -13.62
C SER A 2 20.35 34.13 -13.11
N ASP A 3 19.49 34.67 -13.98
CA ASP A 3 18.11 34.91 -13.66
C ASP A 3 17.51 33.60 -13.15
N THR A 4 17.13 33.59 -11.88
CA THR A 4 16.42 32.45 -11.29
C THR A 4 15.12 32.31 -12.05
N ALA A 5 14.94 31.21 -12.74
CA ALA A 5 13.71 30.93 -13.48
C ALA A 5 12.53 30.93 -12.49
N THR A 6 11.66 31.92 -12.60
CA THR A 6 10.42 31.99 -11.83
C THR A 6 9.29 31.28 -12.58
N LEU A 7 8.24 30.88 -11.87
CA LEU A 7 7.06 30.26 -12.50
C LEU A 7 6.48 31.12 -13.63
N PRO A 8 6.27 32.44 -13.48
CA PRO A 8 5.80 33.29 -14.58
C PRO A 8 6.76 33.34 -15.77
N THR A 9 8.07 33.32 -15.54
CA THR A 9 9.07 33.29 -16.61
C THR A 9 8.99 31.99 -17.41
N TRP A 10 8.86 30.88 -16.71
CA TRP A 10 8.68 29.55 -17.29
C TRP A 10 7.37 29.47 -18.10
N GLU A 11 6.23 29.87 -17.50
CA GLU A 11 4.93 29.91 -18.18
C GLU A 11 4.97 30.70 -19.49
N ASN A 12 5.55 31.89 -19.47
CA ASN A 12 5.68 32.73 -20.65
C ASN A 12 6.52 32.08 -21.75
N LEU A 13 7.58 31.34 -21.38
CA LEU A 13 8.41 30.60 -22.33
C LEU A 13 7.60 29.45 -22.96
N VAL A 14 6.89 28.68 -22.13
CA VAL A 14 6.09 27.53 -22.59
C VAL A 14 4.90 27.98 -23.43
N LYS A 15 4.19 29.04 -23.07
CA LYS A 15 3.14 29.66 -23.89
C LYS A 15 3.62 30.02 -25.29
N LYS A 16 4.83 30.58 -25.36
CA LYS A 16 5.47 30.89 -26.64
C LYS A 16 5.78 29.64 -27.46
N GLN A 17 6.30 28.57 -26.82
CA GLN A 17 6.66 27.32 -27.49
C GLN A 17 5.45 26.54 -27.98
N LEU A 18 4.40 26.45 -27.15
CA LEU A 18 3.17 25.72 -27.47
C LEU A 18 2.18 26.56 -28.28
N LYS A 19 2.43 27.86 -28.42
CA LYS A 19 1.54 28.82 -29.14
C LYS A 19 0.11 28.82 -28.58
N THR A 20 -0.02 28.78 -27.27
CA THR A 20 -1.29 28.80 -26.52
C THR A 20 -1.19 29.74 -25.33
N GLU A 21 -2.30 30.35 -24.94
CA GLU A 21 -2.39 31.14 -23.70
C GLU A 21 -2.61 30.25 -22.47
N ASP A 22 -3.28 29.11 -22.63
CA ASP A 22 -3.52 28.14 -21.57
C ASP A 22 -2.67 26.88 -21.82
N ILE A 23 -1.66 26.70 -20.97
CA ILE A 23 -0.69 25.61 -21.08
C ILE A 23 -1.03 24.40 -20.19
N TYR A 24 -1.80 24.61 -19.11
CA TYR A 24 -2.07 23.58 -18.12
C TYR A 24 -2.86 22.41 -18.68
N PRO A 25 -3.97 22.57 -19.43
CA PRO A 25 -4.68 21.43 -20.02
C PRO A 25 -3.85 20.56 -20.97
N ILE A 26 -2.72 21.12 -21.47
CA ILE A 26 -1.81 20.38 -22.38
C ILE A 26 -0.71 19.65 -21.59
N LEU A 27 -0.29 20.22 -20.47
CA LEU A 27 0.87 19.74 -19.71
C LEU A 27 0.48 18.88 -18.51
N GLU A 28 -0.70 19.08 -17.96
CA GLU A 28 -1.23 18.25 -16.89
C GLU A 28 -1.51 16.83 -17.41
N LYS A 29 -1.15 15.84 -16.58
CA LYS A 29 -1.41 14.45 -16.91
C LYS A 29 -2.65 13.97 -16.19
N GLU A 30 -3.65 13.58 -16.95
CA GLU A 30 -4.79 12.84 -16.43
C GLU A 30 -4.32 11.57 -15.72
N ASN A 31 -4.87 11.29 -14.54
CA ASN A 31 -4.62 10.08 -13.78
C ASN A 31 -5.90 9.59 -13.10
N LEU A 32 -5.96 8.29 -12.81
CA LEU A 32 -7.16 7.66 -12.24
C LEU A 32 -7.42 8.08 -10.79
N GLU A 33 -6.40 8.54 -10.08
CA GLU A 33 -6.55 9.08 -8.73
C GLU A 33 -7.22 10.45 -8.72
N ARG A 34 -7.39 11.08 -9.89
CA ARG A 34 -7.95 12.43 -10.06
C ARG A 34 -7.22 13.46 -9.19
N ILE A 35 -5.91 13.31 -9.10
CA ILE A 35 -4.99 14.22 -8.43
C ILE A 35 -4.48 15.22 -9.46
N GLU A 36 -4.45 16.50 -9.10
CA GLU A 36 -3.84 17.53 -9.93
C GLU A 36 -2.32 17.36 -9.93
N VAL A 37 -1.77 17.00 -11.07
CA VAL A 37 -0.32 16.88 -11.25
C VAL A 37 0.16 18.02 -12.13
N ARG A 38 0.75 19.03 -11.50
CA ARG A 38 1.28 20.21 -12.19
C ARG A 38 2.57 19.89 -12.91
N PRO A 39 2.84 20.54 -14.04
CA PRO A 39 4.08 20.35 -14.78
C PRO A 39 5.31 20.96 -14.10
N PHE A 40 5.11 21.84 -13.13
CA PHE A 40 6.19 22.57 -12.43
C PHE A 40 5.79 22.89 -10.98
N TYR A 41 6.69 22.58 -10.05
CA TYR A 41 6.53 22.84 -8.62
C TYR A 41 7.64 23.75 -8.11
N THR A 42 7.30 24.87 -7.49
CA THR A 42 8.25 25.87 -6.97
C THR A 42 8.32 25.90 -5.46
N ASP A 43 7.20 25.68 -4.80
CA ASP A 43 7.07 25.60 -3.35
C ASP A 43 5.80 24.84 -2.96
N VAL A 44 5.61 24.62 -1.68
CA VAL A 44 4.33 24.19 -1.10
C VAL A 44 3.78 25.35 -0.28
N GLN A 45 2.47 25.56 -0.39
CA GLN A 45 1.82 26.63 0.37
C GLN A 45 1.95 26.43 1.89
N LYS A 46 1.97 25.18 2.32
CA LYS A 46 2.14 24.77 3.71
C LYS A 46 2.99 23.50 3.75
N PRO A 47 4.28 23.61 4.09
CA PRO A 47 5.14 22.45 4.26
C PRO A 47 4.54 21.48 5.29
N LEU A 48 4.57 20.20 4.98
CA LEU A 48 4.14 19.16 5.91
C LEU A 48 5.15 19.02 7.04
N ALA A 49 4.68 18.66 8.22
CA ALA A 49 5.57 18.25 9.30
C ALA A 49 6.24 16.92 8.92
N ASN A 50 7.37 16.63 9.57
CA ASN A 50 7.98 15.30 9.49
C ASN A 50 6.96 14.23 9.92
N LEU A 51 6.86 13.16 9.16
CA LEU A 51 5.89 12.08 9.39
C LEU A 51 6.64 10.87 9.98
N PRO A 52 6.58 10.66 11.31
CA PRO A 52 7.32 9.61 11.98
C PRO A 52 6.88 8.22 11.55
N LYS A 53 7.75 7.23 11.75
CA LYS A 53 7.44 5.80 11.73
C LYS A 53 7.74 5.18 13.09
N VAL A 54 7.27 3.97 13.33
CA VAL A 54 7.44 3.29 14.61
C VAL A 54 8.85 2.73 14.76
N GLU A 55 9.40 2.15 13.69
CA GLU A 55 10.71 1.53 13.69
C GLU A 55 11.81 2.51 13.22
N GLU A 56 12.98 2.47 13.83
CA GLU A 56 14.11 3.32 13.41
C GLU A 56 14.55 3.02 11.98
N SER A 57 14.61 1.74 11.63
CA SER A 57 14.86 1.27 10.26
C SER A 57 13.78 0.29 9.81
N THR A 58 13.52 0.25 8.51
CA THR A 58 12.51 -0.64 7.94
C THR A 58 12.95 -2.09 8.07
N HIS A 59 12.11 -2.93 8.67
CA HIS A 59 12.33 -4.37 8.74
C HIS A 59 12.22 -5.01 7.34
N LEU A 60 13.25 -5.77 6.97
CA LEU A 60 13.30 -6.56 5.74
C LEU A 60 12.77 -7.95 6.03
N VAL A 61 11.56 -8.24 5.55
CA VAL A 61 10.85 -9.46 5.91
C VAL A 61 11.05 -10.54 4.85
N ALA A 62 11.65 -11.67 5.24
CA ALA A 62 11.75 -12.87 4.41
C ALA A 62 10.63 -13.86 4.74
N LYS A 63 10.24 -14.71 3.78
CA LYS A 63 9.52 -15.93 4.13
C LYS A 63 10.46 -16.81 4.94
N TYR A 64 9.93 -17.41 6.03
CA TYR A 64 10.78 -18.25 6.88
C TYR A 64 11.34 -19.46 6.13
N HIS A 65 12.65 -19.64 6.27
CA HIS A 65 13.38 -20.80 5.83
C HIS A 65 14.59 -21.01 6.75
N GLU A 66 14.83 -22.23 7.21
CA GLU A 66 15.90 -22.56 8.16
C GLU A 66 17.29 -22.06 7.72
N SER A 67 17.60 -22.13 6.42
CA SER A 67 18.90 -21.68 5.89
C SER A 67 19.12 -20.14 6.00
N LEU A 68 18.08 -19.36 6.30
CA LEU A 68 18.15 -17.91 6.43
C LEU A 68 18.23 -17.42 7.88
N GLU A 69 18.18 -18.33 8.87
CA GLU A 69 18.11 -17.96 10.28
C GLU A 69 19.29 -17.10 10.75
N ASP A 70 20.48 -17.36 10.27
CA ASP A 70 21.67 -16.60 10.66
C ASP A 70 21.78 -15.24 9.98
N GLU A 71 21.11 -15.03 8.83
CA GLU A 71 21.29 -13.86 7.99
C GLU A 71 20.10 -12.87 8.06
N VAL A 72 18.93 -13.34 8.47
CA VAL A 72 17.67 -12.57 8.44
C VAL A 72 17.17 -12.30 9.86
N PHE A 73 16.70 -11.07 10.09
CA PHE A 73 16.19 -10.64 11.39
C PHE A 73 14.66 -10.62 11.49
N ALA A 74 13.96 -10.59 10.35
CA ALA A 74 12.50 -10.54 10.33
C ALA A 74 11.90 -11.58 9.37
N PHE A 75 10.95 -12.37 9.86
CA PHE A 75 10.36 -13.47 9.12
C PHE A 75 8.84 -13.39 9.04
N MET A 76 8.30 -13.71 7.86
CA MET A 76 6.91 -14.11 7.68
C MET A 76 6.79 -15.60 8.03
N LEU A 77 5.97 -15.94 9.03
CA LEU A 77 5.76 -17.31 9.47
C LEU A 77 4.50 -17.91 8.83
N ASP A 78 4.65 -19.05 8.21
CA ASP A 78 3.57 -19.92 7.75
C ASP A 78 3.52 -21.27 8.51
N GLN A 79 4.50 -21.51 9.40
CA GLN A 79 4.61 -22.69 10.27
C GLN A 79 5.16 -22.30 11.65
N ASN A 80 4.95 -23.16 12.64
CA ASN A 80 5.53 -22.96 13.97
C ASN A 80 7.04 -23.16 13.93
N VAL A 81 7.78 -22.25 14.56
CA VAL A 81 9.23 -22.28 14.66
C VAL A 81 9.62 -22.22 16.11
N GLU A 82 10.46 -23.17 16.55
CA GLU A 82 10.93 -23.22 17.92
C GLU A 82 12.36 -22.64 18.00
N ASN A 83 12.65 -21.95 19.10
CA ASN A 83 14.00 -21.53 19.52
C ASN A 83 14.70 -20.47 18.64
N LEU A 84 13.99 -19.55 18.04
CA LEU A 84 14.58 -18.38 17.39
C LEU A 84 14.51 -17.17 18.33
N ASP A 85 15.58 -16.91 19.06
CA ASP A 85 15.71 -15.75 19.91
C ASP A 85 16.14 -14.50 19.10
N GLU A 86 15.75 -13.31 19.57
CA GLU A 86 16.14 -12.02 19.01
C GLU A 86 15.68 -11.75 17.56
N LYS A 87 14.62 -12.39 17.08
CA LYS A 87 14.04 -12.17 15.76
C LYS A 87 12.68 -11.47 15.84
N THR A 88 12.29 -10.89 14.72
CA THR A 88 10.95 -10.31 14.52
C THR A 88 10.11 -11.24 13.66
N PHE A 89 8.89 -11.51 14.07
CA PHE A 89 8.00 -12.46 13.41
C PHE A 89 6.67 -11.81 13.02
N PHE A 90 6.27 -12.02 11.78
CA PHE A 90 4.97 -11.63 11.23
C PHE A 90 4.15 -12.89 10.95
N VAL A 91 3.01 -13.03 11.60
CA VAL A 91 2.15 -14.22 11.53
C VAL A 91 0.93 -13.90 10.68
N ASN A 92 0.78 -14.57 9.54
CA ASN A 92 -0.33 -14.35 8.60
C ASN A 92 -1.34 -15.51 8.53
N ASN A 93 -1.19 -16.52 9.38
CA ASN A 93 -2.02 -17.71 9.42
C ASN A 93 -2.78 -17.78 10.76
N LYS A 94 -4.13 -17.85 10.70
CA LYS A 94 -5.01 -17.88 11.88
C LYS A 94 -4.75 -19.08 12.77
N ASP A 95 -4.58 -20.27 12.18
CA ASP A 95 -4.34 -21.50 12.94
C ASP A 95 -3.00 -21.42 13.66
N LEU A 96 -1.98 -20.94 12.97
CA LEU A 96 -0.66 -20.72 13.56
C LEU A 96 -0.71 -19.73 14.73
N ALA A 97 -1.39 -18.60 14.55
CA ALA A 97 -1.55 -17.59 15.60
C ALA A 97 -2.23 -18.17 16.86
N GLY A 98 -3.16 -19.11 16.69
CA GLY A 98 -3.79 -19.87 17.77
C GLY A 98 -2.80 -20.65 18.62
N HIS A 99 -1.73 -21.14 18.05
CA HIS A 99 -0.71 -21.97 18.70
C HIS A 99 0.51 -21.22 19.24
N ILE A 100 0.79 -20.02 18.71
CA ILE A 100 1.89 -19.18 19.19
C ILE A 100 1.55 -18.60 20.57
N SER A 101 2.55 -18.59 21.45
CA SER A 101 2.51 -17.92 22.75
C SER A 101 3.76 -17.04 22.84
N PRO A 102 3.70 -15.77 22.37
CA PRO A 102 4.82 -14.85 22.42
C PRO A 102 5.32 -14.66 23.86
N ARG A 103 6.64 -14.72 24.02
CA ARG A 103 7.28 -14.36 25.30
C ARG A 103 7.47 -12.84 25.34
N GLU A 104 7.78 -12.30 26.51
CA GLU A 104 7.91 -10.84 26.70
C GLU A 104 9.05 -10.25 25.86
N GLU A 105 10.12 -11.02 25.64
CA GLU A 105 11.27 -10.67 24.82
C GLU A 105 11.04 -10.82 23.30
N ASP A 106 10.01 -11.54 22.89
CA ASP A 106 9.75 -11.84 21.48
C ASP A 106 9.10 -10.64 20.75
N GLN A 107 9.46 -10.49 19.47
CA GLN A 107 8.90 -9.46 18.58
C GLN A 107 7.90 -10.10 17.61
N TYR A 108 6.71 -10.45 18.12
CA TYR A 108 5.65 -11.03 17.29
C TYR A 108 4.59 -10.01 16.91
N PHE A 109 4.26 -9.99 15.61
CA PHE A 109 3.22 -9.16 14.99
C PHE A 109 2.19 -10.06 14.31
N SER A 110 0.90 -9.77 14.48
CA SER A 110 -0.16 -10.50 13.78
C SER A 110 -0.59 -9.75 12.53
N LEU A 111 -0.49 -10.40 11.36
CA LEU A 111 -1.05 -9.90 10.09
C LEU A 111 -2.44 -10.46 9.80
N ILE A 112 -3.18 -10.80 10.85
CA ILE A 112 -4.52 -11.39 10.71
C ILE A 112 -5.56 -10.29 10.79
N ASP A 113 -6.32 -10.14 9.70
CA ASP A 113 -7.49 -9.29 9.63
C ASP A 113 -8.70 -10.02 10.25
N VAL A 114 -9.47 -9.28 11.05
CA VAL A 114 -10.66 -9.80 11.74
C VAL A 114 -11.96 -9.45 11.01
N PHE A 115 -11.87 -8.71 9.90
CA PHE A 115 -13.04 -8.37 9.08
C PHE A 115 -13.42 -9.51 8.15
N ASN A 116 -14.71 -9.82 8.11
CA ASN A 116 -15.31 -10.67 7.10
C ASN A 116 -15.89 -9.79 5.98
N GLU A 117 -15.13 -9.60 4.92
CA GLU A 117 -15.49 -8.75 3.78
C GLU A 117 -16.75 -9.23 3.01
N LYS A 118 -17.11 -10.51 3.16
CA LYS A 118 -18.31 -11.08 2.49
C LYS A 118 -19.58 -10.84 3.31
N GLU A 119 -19.48 -10.91 4.63
CA GLU A 119 -20.63 -10.83 5.53
C GLU A 119 -20.80 -9.42 6.11
N GLY A 120 -19.80 -8.56 6.01
CA GLY A 120 -19.82 -7.24 6.62
C GLY A 120 -19.85 -7.33 8.15
N SER A 121 -18.97 -8.12 8.74
CA SER A 121 -18.90 -8.36 10.19
C SER A 121 -17.47 -8.42 10.70
N ILE A 122 -17.29 -8.24 12.01
CA ILE A 122 -16.03 -8.51 12.69
C ILE A 122 -16.12 -9.89 13.36
N ASP A 123 -15.07 -10.69 13.23
CA ASP A 123 -14.88 -11.91 14.00
C ASP A 123 -14.42 -11.55 15.42
N ASP A 124 -15.39 -11.24 16.29
CA ASP A 124 -15.16 -10.78 17.64
C ASP A 124 -14.42 -11.82 18.51
N GLN A 125 -14.66 -13.11 18.27
CA GLN A 125 -13.95 -14.17 18.99
C GLN A 125 -12.46 -14.15 18.63
N LEU A 126 -12.15 -14.15 17.35
CA LEU A 126 -10.77 -14.09 16.86
C LEU A 126 -10.05 -12.82 17.34
N ALA A 127 -10.73 -11.67 17.29
CA ALA A 127 -10.16 -10.40 17.76
C ALA A 127 -9.75 -10.48 19.23
N LYS A 128 -10.62 -10.98 20.10
CA LYS A 128 -10.34 -11.16 21.53
C LYS A 128 -9.20 -12.15 21.77
N GLU A 129 -9.16 -13.25 21.03
CA GLU A 129 -8.07 -14.22 21.09
C GLU A 129 -6.72 -13.60 20.73
N LEU A 130 -6.66 -12.83 19.62
CA LEU A 130 -5.44 -12.16 19.19
C LEU A 130 -4.97 -11.09 20.19
N LEU A 131 -5.89 -10.30 20.71
CA LEU A 131 -5.59 -9.27 21.73
C LEU A 131 -5.04 -9.86 23.02
N ALA A 132 -5.47 -11.07 23.41
CA ALA A 132 -4.99 -11.77 24.60
C ALA A 132 -3.62 -12.44 24.45
N LYS A 133 -3.10 -12.59 23.22
CA LYS A 133 -1.88 -13.38 22.92
C LYS A 133 -0.57 -12.67 23.21
N GLY A 134 -0.55 -11.36 23.46
CA GLY A 134 0.69 -10.63 23.75
C GLY A 134 1.50 -10.23 22.51
N PHE A 135 0.91 -10.25 21.33
CA PHE A 135 1.55 -9.66 20.15
C PHE A 135 1.88 -8.18 20.37
N LYS A 136 2.96 -7.67 19.79
CA LYS A 136 3.30 -6.23 19.80
C LYS A 136 2.21 -5.43 19.09
N ARG A 137 1.72 -5.94 17.94
CA ARG A 137 0.53 -5.50 17.24
C ARG A 137 -0.34 -6.74 16.98
N SER A 138 -1.57 -6.70 17.42
CA SER A 138 -2.42 -7.90 17.55
C SER A 138 -3.40 -8.07 16.41
N ILE A 139 -3.89 -6.96 15.82
CA ILE A 139 -4.90 -6.98 14.77
C ILE A 139 -4.39 -6.26 13.54
N CYS A 140 -4.51 -6.92 12.41
CA CYS A 140 -4.21 -6.33 11.11
C CYS A 140 -5.43 -5.65 10.52
N VAL A 141 -5.26 -4.44 10.03
CA VAL A 141 -6.16 -3.80 9.07
C VAL A 141 -5.57 -4.03 7.68
N ASP A 142 -6.02 -5.07 7.00
CA ASP A 142 -5.53 -5.43 5.66
C ASP A 142 -6.31 -4.66 4.59
N ILE A 143 -5.62 -3.76 3.89
CA ILE A 143 -6.14 -3.04 2.72
C ILE A 143 -5.44 -3.47 1.43
N SER A 144 -4.54 -4.44 1.48
CA SER A 144 -3.84 -4.95 0.30
C SER A 144 -4.81 -5.64 -0.68
N LEU A 145 -5.83 -6.32 -0.15
CA LEU A 145 -6.90 -6.89 -0.95
C LEU A 145 -7.64 -5.82 -1.76
N HIS A 146 -7.96 -4.69 -1.14
CA HIS A 146 -8.69 -3.60 -1.79
C HIS A 146 -7.87 -2.99 -2.95
N GLN A 147 -6.58 -2.78 -2.74
CA GLN A 147 -5.67 -2.33 -3.80
C GLN A 147 -5.58 -3.35 -4.93
N ASN A 148 -5.41 -4.63 -4.60
CA ASN A 148 -5.33 -5.71 -5.60
C ASN A 148 -6.67 -5.96 -6.31
N ALA A 149 -7.80 -5.54 -5.73
CA ALA A 149 -9.13 -5.51 -6.36
C ALA A 149 -9.36 -4.28 -7.26
N GLY A 150 -8.47 -3.28 -7.21
CA GLY A 150 -8.53 -2.08 -8.03
C GLY A 150 -9.07 -0.84 -7.34
N ALA A 151 -9.03 -0.77 -6.03
CA ALA A 151 -9.36 0.45 -5.30
C ALA A 151 -8.35 1.56 -5.59
N ALA A 152 -8.82 2.78 -5.83
CA ALA A 152 -8.00 3.97 -5.89
C ALA A 152 -7.24 4.20 -4.57
N ILE A 153 -6.12 4.91 -4.61
CA ILE A 153 -5.29 5.17 -3.41
C ILE A 153 -6.13 5.82 -2.29
N TYR A 154 -6.90 6.85 -2.61
CA TYR A 154 -7.74 7.51 -1.60
C TYR A 154 -8.85 6.59 -1.05
N GLN A 155 -9.35 5.63 -1.86
CA GLN A 155 -10.31 4.63 -1.40
C GLN A 155 -9.67 3.66 -0.41
N GLN A 156 -8.44 3.20 -0.70
CA GLN A 156 -7.68 2.33 0.19
C GLN A 156 -7.53 2.97 1.58
N LEU A 157 -7.11 4.23 1.63
CA LEU A 157 -6.89 4.94 2.89
C LEU A 157 -8.18 5.29 3.62
N GLY A 158 -9.23 5.73 2.91
CA GLY A 158 -10.55 5.96 3.49
C GLY A 158 -11.13 4.70 4.12
N ILE A 159 -11.00 3.55 3.43
CA ILE A 159 -11.41 2.24 3.95
C ILE A 159 -10.58 1.84 5.18
N ALA A 160 -9.25 2.08 5.16
CA ALA A 160 -8.40 1.79 6.31
C ALA A 160 -8.86 2.56 7.56
N LEU A 161 -9.19 3.85 7.41
CA LEU A 161 -9.74 4.66 8.51
C LEU A 161 -11.10 4.16 8.98
N ALA A 162 -12.01 3.82 8.07
CA ALA A 162 -13.34 3.34 8.40
C ALA A 162 -13.26 1.97 9.13
N LYS A 163 -12.43 1.02 8.67
CA LYS A 163 -12.13 -0.22 9.41
C LYS A 163 -11.54 0.06 10.79
N THR A 164 -10.63 1.02 10.89
CA THR A 164 -10.04 1.44 12.18
C THR A 164 -11.12 1.98 13.11
N LYS A 165 -12.04 2.79 12.61
CA LYS A 165 -13.16 3.36 13.39
C LYS A 165 -14.08 2.27 13.93
N GLU A 166 -14.43 1.26 13.12
CA GLU A 166 -15.21 0.09 13.58
C GLU A 166 -14.51 -0.64 14.74
N LEU A 167 -13.18 -0.80 14.68
CA LEU A 167 -12.41 -1.42 15.74
C LEU A 167 -12.37 -0.55 17.01
N ILE A 168 -12.29 0.77 16.88
CA ILE A 168 -12.37 1.70 18.01
C ILE A 168 -13.73 1.59 18.69
N GLU A 169 -14.81 1.51 17.93
CA GLU A 169 -16.16 1.37 18.47
C GLU A 169 -16.37 0.03 19.20
N ALA A 170 -15.78 -1.04 18.67
CA ALA A 170 -15.89 -2.37 19.26
C ALA A 170 -15.03 -2.58 20.51
N TYR A 171 -13.80 -2.01 20.55
CA TYR A 171 -12.79 -2.34 21.55
C TYR A 171 -12.22 -1.14 22.30
N GLY A 172 -12.65 0.07 21.98
CA GLY A 172 -12.14 1.31 22.57
C GLY A 172 -10.90 1.87 21.85
N PRO A 173 -10.59 3.17 22.07
CA PRO A 173 -9.53 3.87 21.31
C PRO A 173 -8.11 3.35 21.58
N GLU A 174 -7.87 2.69 22.71
CA GLU A 174 -6.59 2.05 23.04
C GLU A 174 -6.20 0.95 22.05
N ILE A 175 -7.16 0.48 21.22
CA ILE A 175 -6.88 -0.50 20.16
C ILE A 175 -5.88 0.05 19.14
N LEU A 176 -5.79 1.37 18.95
CA LEU A 176 -4.91 2.00 17.95
C LEU A 176 -3.45 1.56 18.07
N ASN A 177 -2.95 1.40 19.30
CA ASN A 177 -1.59 0.92 19.55
C ASN A 177 -1.43 -0.60 19.38
N LYS A 178 -2.50 -1.33 19.06
CA LYS A 178 -2.50 -2.78 18.78
C LYS A 178 -2.71 -3.08 17.31
N LEU A 179 -2.90 -2.05 16.47
CA LEU A 179 -3.13 -2.24 15.04
C LEU A 179 -1.81 -2.26 14.26
N ILE A 180 -1.78 -3.08 13.22
CA ILE A 180 -0.81 -3.08 12.13
C ILE A 180 -1.57 -2.94 10.81
N PHE A 181 -1.07 -2.11 9.91
CA PHE A 181 -1.71 -1.83 8.62
C PHE A 181 -0.95 -2.50 7.50
N LYS A 182 -1.60 -3.49 6.87
CA LYS A 182 -1.02 -4.17 5.72
C LYS A 182 -1.45 -3.47 4.44
N ILE A 183 -0.47 -2.90 3.73
CA ILE A 183 -0.67 -2.05 2.56
C ILE A 183 0.10 -2.63 1.38
N ALA A 184 -0.60 -2.92 0.26
CA ALA A 184 0.08 -3.24 -0.98
C ALA A 184 0.59 -1.95 -1.66
N VAL A 185 1.79 -2.01 -2.25
CA VAL A 185 2.44 -0.89 -2.93
C VAL A 185 2.54 -1.20 -4.43
N GLY A 186 1.96 -0.35 -5.26
CA GLY A 186 1.88 -0.53 -6.71
C GLY A 186 2.97 0.19 -7.49
N GLY A 187 2.77 0.31 -8.81
CA GLY A 187 3.81 0.77 -9.73
C GLY A 187 3.94 2.29 -9.89
N ASN A 188 3.03 3.10 -9.35
CA ASN A 188 3.14 4.56 -9.46
C ASN A 188 4.02 5.12 -8.33
N TYR A 189 5.32 5.11 -8.55
CA TYR A 189 6.37 5.34 -7.57
C TYR A 189 6.12 6.52 -6.61
N PHE A 190 5.83 7.71 -7.12
CA PHE A 190 5.62 8.90 -6.29
C PHE A 190 4.26 8.90 -5.59
N PHE A 191 3.22 8.37 -6.25
CA PHE A 191 1.91 8.27 -5.64
C PHE A 191 1.89 7.24 -4.50
N GLU A 192 2.63 6.15 -4.65
CA GLU A 192 2.76 5.14 -3.61
C GLU A 192 3.55 5.65 -2.40
N MET A 193 4.60 6.43 -2.63
CA MET A 193 5.28 7.17 -1.57
C MET A 193 4.33 8.12 -0.82
N ALA A 194 3.61 8.93 -1.60
CA ALA A 194 2.64 9.89 -1.07
C ALA A 194 1.48 9.18 -0.34
N LYS A 195 1.07 7.98 -0.79
CA LYS A 195 0.06 7.15 -0.12
C LYS A 195 0.44 6.85 1.33
N LEU A 196 1.65 6.34 1.57
CA LEU A 196 2.09 6.00 2.92
C LEU A 196 2.21 7.24 3.82
N ARG A 197 2.71 8.35 3.27
CA ARG A 197 2.77 9.64 3.97
C ARG A 197 1.36 10.16 4.29
N ALA A 198 0.46 10.14 3.32
CA ALA A 198 -0.93 10.55 3.52
C ALA A 198 -1.64 9.69 4.57
N PHE A 199 -1.38 8.38 4.58
CA PHE A 199 -1.94 7.49 5.59
C PHE A 199 -1.51 7.89 7.01
N LYS A 200 -0.23 8.19 7.23
CA LYS A 200 0.25 8.67 8.53
C LYS A 200 -0.46 9.96 8.96
N MET A 201 -0.68 10.90 8.03
CA MET A 201 -1.40 12.15 8.30
C MET A 201 -2.84 11.89 8.75
N VAL A 202 -3.60 11.13 7.96
CA VAL A 202 -5.03 10.91 8.25
C VAL A 202 -5.24 9.98 9.45
N PHE A 203 -4.35 9.03 9.70
CA PHE A 203 -4.37 8.20 10.88
C PHE A 203 -4.08 9.02 12.16
N ASN A 204 -3.09 9.90 12.12
CA ASN A 204 -2.81 10.81 13.23
C ASN A 204 -3.97 11.78 13.47
N GLN A 205 -4.63 12.25 12.41
CA GLN A 205 -5.85 13.05 12.53
C GLN A 205 -6.96 12.26 13.25
N LEU A 206 -7.22 11.01 12.83
CA LEU A 206 -8.19 10.14 13.51
C LEU A 206 -7.82 9.88 14.98
N SER A 207 -6.55 9.61 15.27
CA SER A 207 -6.06 9.38 16.63
C SER A 207 -6.32 10.58 17.54
N LYS A 208 -6.13 11.78 17.03
CA LYS A 208 -6.36 13.04 17.78
C LYS A 208 -7.82 13.29 18.13
N GLU A 209 -8.79 12.79 17.35
CA GLU A 209 -10.20 12.85 17.69
C GLU A 209 -10.51 12.09 19.02
N TYR A 210 -9.65 11.14 19.38
CA TYR A 210 -9.72 10.39 20.65
C TYR A 210 -8.72 10.87 21.70
N ASN A 211 -8.09 12.05 21.50
CA ASN A 211 -7.05 12.61 22.38
C ASN A 211 -5.81 11.72 22.51
N LEU A 212 -5.49 10.96 21.48
CA LEU A 212 -4.28 10.15 21.35
C LEU A 212 -3.36 10.76 20.29
N ASP A 213 -2.08 10.34 20.26
CA ASP A 213 -1.08 10.76 19.27
C ASP A 213 -0.31 9.53 18.79
N GLU A 214 -1.05 8.56 18.25
CA GLU A 214 -0.51 7.28 17.82
C GLU A 214 0.06 7.36 16.40
N VAL A 215 1.13 6.60 16.16
CA VAL A 215 1.75 6.41 14.85
C VAL A 215 1.34 5.04 14.30
N PRO A 216 0.84 4.96 13.06
CA PRO A 216 0.43 3.67 12.49
C PRO A 216 1.68 2.81 12.20
N TYR A 217 1.64 1.54 12.57
CA TYR A 217 2.64 0.56 12.13
C TYR A 217 2.28 0.10 10.71
N ILE A 218 3.13 0.40 9.73
CA ILE A 218 2.87 0.09 8.32
C ILE A 218 3.72 -1.10 7.88
N PHE A 219 3.04 -2.21 7.57
CA PHE A 219 3.59 -3.37 6.87
C PHE A 219 3.26 -3.25 5.39
N ALA A 220 4.26 -2.96 4.56
CA ALA A 220 4.08 -2.80 3.13
C ALA A 220 4.48 -4.06 2.36
N GLU A 221 3.63 -4.50 1.44
CA GLU A 221 3.96 -5.60 0.52
C GLU A 221 3.91 -5.15 -0.93
N THR A 222 4.66 -5.81 -1.80
CA THR A 222 4.58 -5.55 -3.24
C THR A 222 3.24 -6.00 -3.81
N SER A 223 2.67 -5.19 -4.72
CA SER A 223 1.36 -5.46 -5.31
C SER A 223 1.33 -6.68 -6.22
N PHE A 224 0.18 -7.39 -6.25
CA PHE A 224 -0.13 -8.37 -7.29
C PHE A 224 -0.71 -7.74 -8.55
N ARG A 225 -1.33 -6.56 -8.43
CA ARG A 225 -2.15 -5.96 -9.48
C ARG A 225 -1.44 -5.78 -10.80
N ASN A 226 -0.18 -5.39 -10.79
CA ASN A 226 0.64 -5.10 -11.97
C ASN A 226 1.59 -6.25 -12.36
N LYS A 227 1.46 -7.42 -11.77
CA LYS A 227 2.32 -8.57 -12.07
C LYS A 227 1.79 -9.37 -13.26
N ALA A 228 2.71 -9.96 -14.04
CA ALA A 228 2.41 -10.79 -15.21
C ALA A 228 3.04 -12.18 -15.07
N ILE A 229 2.36 -13.21 -15.57
CA ILE A 229 2.88 -14.57 -15.68
C ILE A 229 3.72 -14.70 -16.95
N SER A 230 3.28 -14.07 -18.04
CA SER A 230 3.92 -14.14 -19.36
C SER A 230 5.30 -13.47 -19.39
N ASP A 231 5.61 -12.56 -18.45
CA ASP A 231 6.85 -11.81 -18.36
C ASP A 231 7.30 -11.62 -16.91
N ASN A 232 7.68 -12.73 -16.27
CA ASN A 232 8.02 -12.78 -14.86
C ASN A 232 9.25 -11.94 -14.50
N GLU A 233 10.25 -11.84 -15.38
CA GLU A 233 11.50 -11.13 -15.11
C GLU A 233 11.26 -9.62 -14.91
N ASN A 234 10.30 -9.03 -15.64
CA ASN A 234 9.92 -7.65 -15.40
C ASN A 234 9.21 -7.44 -14.06
N ASN A 235 8.65 -8.48 -13.44
CA ASN A 235 8.09 -8.38 -12.10
C ASN A 235 9.16 -8.04 -11.06
N LEU A 236 10.41 -8.49 -11.24
CA LEU A 236 11.53 -8.12 -10.36
C LEU A 236 11.76 -6.61 -10.37
N ILE A 237 11.75 -5.99 -11.56
CA ILE A 237 11.93 -4.54 -11.69
C ILE A 237 10.77 -3.81 -11.04
N ARG A 238 9.52 -4.26 -11.28
CA ARG A 238 8.32 -3.69 -10.67
C ARG A 238 8.39 -3.73 -9.15
N SER A 239 8.66 -4.92 -8.59
CA SER A 239 8.76 -5.12 -7.15
C SER A 239 9.88 -4.30 -6.52
N THR A 240 11.04 -4.15 -7.18
CA THR A 240 12.14 -3.31 -6.67
C THR A 240 11.71 -1.85 -6.51
N LEU A 241 11.00 -1.29 -7.50
CA LEU A 241 10.49 0.09 -7.42
C LEU A 241 9.40 0.25 -6.35
N GLU A 242 8.52 -0.75 -6.20
CA GLU A 242 7.48 -0.78 -5.16
C GLU A 242 8.11 -0.79 -3.76
N LEU A 243 9.12 -1.65 -3.54
CA LEU A 243 9.88 -1.69 -2.29
C LEU A 243 10.59 -0.37 -1.99
N ALA A 244 11.23 0.23 -2.99
CA ALA A 244 11.87 1.53 -2.83
C ALA A 244 10.86 2.62 -2.47
N ALA A 245 9.68 2.64 -3.10
CA ALA A 245 8.60 3.56 -2.75
C ALA A 245 8.10 3.34 -1.31
N ALA A 246 7.99 2.07 -0.88
CA ALA A 246 7.57 1.71 0.47
C ALA A 246 8.58 2.19 1.52
N MET A 247 9.88 1.90 1.32
CA MET A 247 10.94 2.28 2.26
C MET A 247 11.05 3.81 2.38
N ILE A 248 11.10 4.53 1.25
CA ILE A 248 11.20 6.00 1.24
C ILE A 248 9.91 6.65 1.76
N GLY A 249 8.75 6.05 1.53
CA GLY A 249 7.47 6.46 2.09
C GLY A 249 7.33 6.19 3.59
N GLY A 250 8.34 5.55 4.20
CA GLY A 250 8.43 5.34 5.64
C GLY A 250 7.60 4.16 6.16
N ALA A 251 7.57 3.05 5.43
CA ALA A 251 7.05 1.78 5.96
C ALA A 251 7.93 1.24 7.08
N ASP A 252 7.32 0.62 8.11
CA ASP A 252 8.01 0.01 9.24
C ASP A 252 8.57 -1.37 8.88
N ALA A 253 7.85 -2.09 8.03
CA ALA A 253 8.29 -3.38 7.50
C ALA A 253 7.93 -3.52 6.02
N VAL A 254 8.75 -4.23 5.25
CA VAL A 254 8.49 -4.52 3.84
C VAL A 254 8.59 -6.00 3.55
N TYR A 255 7.70 -6.48 2.68
CA TYR A 255 7.68 -7.86 2.21
C TYR A 255 7.57 -7.90 0.69
N THR A 256 8.38 -8.74 0.05
CA THR A 256 8.33 -8.92 -1.40
C THR A 256 7.54 -10.17 -1.73
N ASN A 257 6.36 -10.00 -2.32
CA ASN A 257 5.66 -11.13 -2.92
C ASN A 257 6.49 -11.76 -4.04
N ASN A 258 6.39 -13.08 -4.17
CA ASN A 258 7.18 -13.83 -5.14
C ASN A 258 6.98 -13.28 -6.57
N TYR A 259 8.08 -13.04 -7.29
CA TYR A 259 8.00 -12.54 -8.66
C TYR A 259 7.42 -13.55 -9.65
N LEU A 260 7.51 -14.85 -9.34
CA LEU A 260 6.83 -15.92 -10.08
C LEU A 260 5.38 -16.04 -9.59
N VAL A 261 4.47 -15.38 -10.28
CA VAL A 261 3.05 -15.29 -9.85
C VAL A 261 2.36 -16.64 -9.81
N SER A 262 2.69 -17.55 -10.75
CA SER A 262 1.97 -18.82 -10.90
C SER A 262 2.49 -19.94 -9.99
N ARG A 263 3.72 -19.81 -9.48
CA ARG A 263 4.34 -20.80 -8.59
C ARG A 263 5.51 -20.20 -7.81
N SER A 264 5.66 -20.59 -6.56
CA SER A 264 6.81 -20.26 -5.75
C SER A 264 7.82 -21.41 -5.75
N THR A 265 9.10 -21.06 -5.67
CA THR A 265 10.23 -21.99 -5.42
C THR A 265 11.17 -21.32 -4.41
N ASP A 266 11.97 -22.10 -3.68
CA ASP A 266 12.91 -21.53 -2.72
C ASP A 266 13.84 -20.49 -3.36
N ASN A 267 14.37 -20.78 -4.54
CA ASN A 267 15.19 -19.83 -5.28
C ASN A 267 14.43 -18.54 -5.66
N SER A 268 13.16 -18.62 -6.02
CA SER A 268 12.38 -17.43 -6.35
C SER A 268 11.99 -16.59 -5.13
N GLU A 269 11.79 -17.23 -3.98
CA GLU A 269 11.61 -16.54 -2.69
C GLU A 269 12.90 -15.83 -2.26
N GLU A 270 14.04 -16.51 -2.37
CA GLU A 270 15.35 -15.92 -2.07
C GLU A 270 15.65 -14.71 -2.97
N ILE A 271 15.41 -14.81 -4.29
CA ILE A 271 15.61 -13.70 -5.22
C ILE A 271 14.67 -12.53 -4.89
N SER A 272 13.41 -12.81 -4.56
CA SER A 272 12.44 -11.78 -4.16
C SER A 272 12.89 -11.06 -2.89
N PHE A 273 13.40 -11.79 -1.90
CA PHE A 273 13.95 -11.20 -0.69
C PHE A 273 15.23 -10.37 -0.95
N LYS A 274 16.14 -10.86 -1.81
CA LYS A 274 17.37 -10.15 -2.15
C LYS A 274 17.15 -8.74 -2.73
N GLN A 275 15.99 -8.47 -3.33
CA GLN A 275 15.64 -7.10 -3.77
C GLN A 275 15.63 -6.13 -2.58
N GLN A 276 15.10 -6.54 -1.43
CA GLN A 276 15.10 -5.74 -0.20
C GLN A 276 16.53 -5.49 0.30
N ILE A 277 17.37 -6.53 0.25
CA ILE A 277 18.78 -6.46 0.68
C ILE A 277 19.56 -5.44 -0.14
N VAL A 278 19.42 -5.45 -1.48
CA VAL A 278 20.08 -4.48 -2.37
C VAL A 278 19.65 -3.05 -2.03
N LEU A 279 18.36 -2.83 -1.83
CA LEU A 279 17.83 -1.50 -1.48
C LEU A 279 18.32 -1.02 -0.09
N ALA A 280 18.42 -1.93 0.87
CA ALA A 280 18.82 -1.58 2.23
C ALA A 280 20.34 -1.40 2.37
N TYR A 281 21.13 -2.30 1.81
CA TYR A 281 22.58 -2.34 2.08
C TYR A 281 23.43 -1.67 0.99
N GLU A 282 23.00 -1.68 -0.28
CA GLU A 282 23.71 -1.00 -1.34
C GLU A 282 23.18 0.43 -1.58
N SER A 283 21.86 0.62 -1.48
CA SER A 283 21.22 1.94 -1.71
C SER A 283 20.96 2.70 -0.42
N ILE A 284 21.01 2.05 0.75
CA ILE A 284 20.88 2.62 2.11
C ILE A 284 19.59 3.45 2.27
N ILE A 285 18.47 3.00 1.72
CA ILE A 285 17.20 3.75 1.74
C ILE A 285 16.23 3.34 2.86
N ASN A 286 16.55 2.32 3.65
CA ASN A 286 15.70 1.78 4.70
C ASN A 286 15.82 2.49 6.07
N VAL A 287 16.80 3.40 6.22
CA VAL A 287 17.14 4.04 7.50
C VAL A 287 16.50 5.40 7.69
N PHE A 288 15.79 5.91 6.70
CA PHE A 288 15.19 7.23 6.76
C PHE A 288 13.76 7.17 7.31
N GLU A 289 13.40 8.15 8.11
CA GLU A 289 12.05 8.28 8.66
C GLU A 289 11.07 8.87 7.64
N ASP A 290 11.46 9.96 6.96
CA ASP A 290 10.68 10.64 5.92
C ASP A 290 11.62 11.27 4.88
N ALA A 291 12.24 10.42 4.05
CA ALA A 291 13.24 10.85 3.07
C ALA A 291 12.69 11.75 1.97
N SER A 292 11.38 11.75 1.74
CA SER A 292 10.71 12.55 0.73
C SER A 292 10.20 13.91 1.25
N ASN A 293 10.40 14.20 2.55
CA ASN A 293 10.04 15.47 3.15
C ASN A 293 10.78 16.64 2.45
N GLY A 294 10.04 17.71 2.12
CA GLY A 294 10.54 18.86 1.37
C GLY A 294 10.52 18.72 -0.14
N SER A 295 10.13 17.56 -0.69
CA SER A 295 9.84 17.41 -2.11
C SER A 295 8.48 18.02 -2.43
N TYR A 296 8.44 19.18 -3.08
CA TYR A 296 7.21 19.93 -3.35
C TYR A 296 6.15 19.09 -4.06
N TYR A 297 6.57 18.28 -5.02
CA TYR A 297 5.65 17.37 -5.73
C TYR A 297 5.07 16.29 -4.80
N VAL A 298 5.92 15.65 -3.99
CA VAL A 298 5.46 14.59 -3.08
C VAL A 298 4.58 15.17 -1.98
N GLU A 299 4.92 16.33 -1.44
CA GLU A 299 4.12 16.98 -0.41
C GLU A 299 2.74 17.41 -0.91
N ASP A 300 2.67 18.02 -2.10
CA ASP A 300 1.39 18.39 -2.74
C ASP A 300 0.52 17.15 -3.00
N THR A 301 1.12 16.10 -3.57
CA THR A 301 0.42 14.84 -3.84
C THR A 301 -0.04 14.16 -2.53
N THR A 302 0.80 14.18 -1.50
CA THR A 302 0.45 13.66 -0.16
C THR A 302 -0.76 14.38 0.41
N GLN A 303 -0.78 15.72 0.35
CA GLN A 303 -1.91 16.50 0.86
C GLN A 303 -3.19 16.20 0.10
N GLN A 304 -3.15 16.16 -1.24
CA GLN A 304 -4.33 15.87 -2.04
C GLN A 304 -4.88 14.45 -1.76
N ILE A 305 -4.01 13.45 -1.60
CA ILE A 305 -4.43 12.09 -1.22
C ILE A 305 -5.04 12.10 0.17
N ALA A 306 -4.42 12.76 1.15
CA ALA A 306 -4.92 12.84 2.51
C ALA A 306 -6.31 13.47 2.56
N ASP A 307 -6.51 14.62 1.89
CA ASP A 307 -7.79 15.33 1.85
C ASP A 307 -8.90 14.47 1.24
N LYS A 308 -8.64 13.79 0.14
CA LYS A 308 -9.61 12.89 -0.50
C LYS A 308 -9.92 11.66 0.35
N SER A 309 -8.91 11.10 1.00
CA SER A 309 -9.09 9.94 1.86
C SER A 309 -9.93 10.28 3.08
N TRP A 310 -9.66 11.44 3.70
CA TRP A 310 -10.44 11.93 4.84
C TRP A 310 -11.87 12.25 4.44
N ALA A 311 -12.08 12.90 3.29
CA ALA A 311 -13.43 13.20 2.79
C ALA A 311 -14.23 11.91 2.55
N LEU A 312 -13.62 10.88 1.94
CA LEU A 312 -14.28 9.59 1.75
C LEU A 312 -14.59 8.90 3.08
N PHE A 313 -13.66 8.94 4.04
CA PHE A 313 -13.88 8.39 5.37
C PHE A 313 -15.10 9.03 6.04
N VAL A 314 -15.19 10.37 6.03
CA VAL A 314 -16.35 11.08 6.60
C VAL A 314 -17.65 10.72 5.86
N GLU A 315 -17.63 10.64 4.52
CA GLU A 315 -18.78 10.18 3.73
C GLU A 315 -19.24 8.79 4.14
N MET A 316 -18.31 7.87 4.40
CA MET A 316 -18.62 6.51 4.84
C MET A 316 -19.22 6.48 6.25
N GLU A 317 -18.70 7.28 7.19
CA GLU A 317 -19.23 7.38 8.53
C GLU A 317 -20.65 7.96 8.55
N ASP A 318 -20.88 9.05 7.80
CA ASP A 318 -22.21 9.66 7.65
C ASP A 318 -23.24 8.70 7.03
N ALA A 319 -22.79 7.74 6.23
CA ALA A 319 -23.63 6.73 5.57
C ALA A 319 -23.80 5.44 6.40
N GLY A 320 -23.28 5.36 7.64
CA GLY A 320 -23.49 4.25 8.57
C GLY A 320 -22.26 3.39 8.84
N GLY A 321 -21.07 3.79 8.38
CA GLY A 321 -19.80 3.10 8.62
C GLY A 321 -19.47 2.00 7.62
N TYR A 322 -18.27 1.46 7.75
CA TYR A 322 -17.72 0.49 6.79
C TYR A 322 -18.55 -0.79 6.69
N LEU A 323 -18.90 -1.39 7.82
CA LEU A 323 -19.60 -2.68 7.85
C LEU A 323 -21.00 -2.60 7.25
N GLU A 324 -21.70 -1.50 7.46
CA GLU A 324 -23.03 -1.29 6.88
C GLU A 324 -22.96 -1.09 5.37
N LEU A 325 -22.03 -0.26 4.91
CA LEU A 325 -21.81 -0.03 3.48
C LEU A 325 -21.35 -1.30 2.74
N LEU A 326 -20.58 -2.15 3.43
CA LEU A 326 -20.15 -3.44 2.90
C LEU A 326 -21.34 -4.40 2.71
N LYS A 327 -22.26 -4.49 3.69
CA LYS A 327 -23.52 -5.26 3.60
C LYS A 327 -24.41 -4.79 2.45
N GLN A 328 -24.44 -3.49 2.22
CA GLN A 328 -25.21 -2.87 1.14
C GLN A 328 -24.55 -3.04 -0.25
N GLY A 329 -23.30 -3.54 -0.33
CA GLY A 329 -22.56 -3.69 -1.57
C GLY A 329 -21.98 -2.38 -2.11
N ILE A 330 -22.02 -1.29 -1.34
CA ILE A 330 -21.59 0.04 -1.78
C ILE A 330 -20.06 0.12 -1.89
N VAL A 331 -19.33 -0.48 -0.94
CA VAL A 331 -17.87 -0.53 -0.97
C VAL A 331 -17.39 -1.30 -2.19
N GLN A 332 -17.96 -2.51 -2.40
CA GLN A 332 -17.63 -3.37 -3.54
C GLN A 332 -17.86 -2.65 -4.86
N LYS A 333 -19.00 -1.98 -5.00
CA LYS A 333 -19.36 -1.23 -6.21
C LYS A 333 -18.40 -0.06 -6.48
N LYS A 334 -18.01 0.71 -5.46
CA LYS A 334 -17.06 1.83 -5.63
C LYS A 334 -15.69 1.33 -6.11
N ILE A 335 -15.21 0.21 -5.58
CA ILE A 335 -13.94 -0.41 -6.01
C ILE A 335 -14.07 -0.94 -7.44
N TYR A 336 -15.16 -1.64 -7.74
CA TYR A 336 -15.46 -2.17 -9.08
C TYR A 336 -15.47 -1.07 -10.14
N GLU A 337 -16.14 0.06 -9.90
CA GLU A 337 -16.20 1.18 -10.83
C GLU A 337 -14.81 1.73 -11.17
N HIS A 338 -13.92 1.84 -10.18
CA HIS A 338 -12.54 2.26 -10.42
C HIS A 338 -11.73 1.18 -11.17
N ALA A 339 -11.88 -0.10 -10.78
CA ALA A 339 -11.19 -1.22 -11.43
C ALA A 339 -11.55 -1.36 -12.92
N ILE A 340 -12.82 -1.15 -13.29
CA ILE A 340 -13.28 -1.14 -14.68
C ILE A 340 -12.67 0.06 -15.45
N GLN A 341 -12.54 1.22 -14.83
CA GLN A 341 -11.89 2.37 -15.45
C GLN A 341 -10.39 2.10 -15.68
N GLU A 342 -9.70 1.47 -14.73
CA GLU A 342 -8.29 1.02 -14.92
C GLU A 342 -8.19 0.04 -16.09
N GLN A 343 -9.07 -0.96 -16.14
CA GLN A 343 -9.10 -1.94 -17.22
C GLN A 343 -9.27 -1.28 -18.57
N GLN A 344 -10.21 -0.34 -18.70
CA GLN A 344 -10.39 0.43 -19.93
C GLN A 344 -9.10 1.17 -20.33
N TRP A 345 -8.41 1.80 -19.37
CA TRP A 345 -7.15 2.49 -19.65
C TRP A 345 -6.02 1.56 -20.08
N ILE A 346 -6.01 0.31 -19.59
CA ILE A 346 -5.07 -0.71 -20.02
C ILE A 346 -5.39 -1.15 -21.45
N GLU A 347 -6.66 -1.36 -21.78
CA GLU A 347 -7.11 -1.71 -23.14
C GLU A 347 -6.81 -0.61 -24.16
N GLU A 348 -6.98 0.65 -23.77
CA GLU A 348 -6.65 1.82 -24.58
C GLU A 348 -5.14 2.08 -24.67
N GLY A 349 -4.30 1.36 -23.91
CA GLY A 349 -2.85 1.55 -23.85
C GLY A 349 -2.43 2.84 -23.11
N LYS A 350 -3.32 3.47 -22.36
CA LYS A 350 -2.99 4.60 -21.48
C LYS A 350 -2.16 4.12 -20.29
N ILE A 351 -2.53 3.00 -19.67
CA ILE A 351 -1.69 2.25 -18.73
C ILE A 351 -0.90 1.23 -19.52
N LYS A 352 0.43 1.30 -19.40
CA LYS A 352 1.36 0.44 -20.15
C LYS A 352 1.98 -0.59 -19.22
N LEU A 353 1.87 -1.85 -19.60
CA LEU A 353 2.48 -2.97 -18.92
C LEU A 353 3.42 -3.69 -19.90
N ILE A 354 4.73 -3.49 -19.69
CA ILE A 354 5.78 -4.05 -20.56
C ILE A 354 5.70 -5.58 -20.53
N GLY A 355 5.83 -6.21 -21.69
CA GLY A 355 5.69 -7.66 -21.83
C GLY A 355 4.25 -8.15 -21.92
N VAL A 356 3.25 -7.27 -21.72
CA VAL A 356 1.82 -7.58 -21.73
C VAL A 356 1.11 -6.80 -22.83
N ASN A 357 0.69 -5.55 -22.59
CA ASN A 357 0.03 -4.74 -23.61
C ASN A 357 1.00 -3.84 -24.41
N LEU A 358 2.27 -3.77 -23.99
CA LEU A 358 3.35 -3.09 -24.70
C LEU A 358 4.57 -4.02 -24.81
N TYR A 359 5.09 -4.24 -26.01
CA TYR A 359 6.15 -5.20 -26.33
C TYR A 359 5.86 -6.62 -25.82
N PRO A 360 4.70 -7.24 -26.17
CA PRO A 360 4.34 -8.56 -25.70
C PRO A 360 5.31 -9.63 -26.21
N LYS A 361 5.61 -10.63 -25.36
CA LYS A 361 6.44 -11.78 -25.74
C LYS A 361 5.69 -12.83 -26.57
N LEU A 362 4.36 -12.89 -26.42
CA LEU A 362 3.49 -13.89 -27.05
C LEU A 362 2.35 -13.20 -27.79
N ASP A 363 1.70 -13.93 -28.71
CA ASP A 363 0.46 -13.48 -29.33
C ASP A 363 -0.62 -13.34 -28.24
N ILE A 364 -1.08 -12.11 -28.04
CA ILE A 364 -2.08 -11.79 -27.03
C ILE A 364 -3.43 -12.33 -27.44
N LYS A 365 -4.03 -13.16 -26.60
CA LYS A 365 -5.45 -13.52 -26.67
C LYS A 365 -6.18 -12.78 -25.57
N LYS A 366 -7.02 -11.82 -25.90
CA LYS A 366 -7.88 -11.19 -24.90
C LYS A 366 -8.76 -12.26 -24.24
N SER A 367 -8.76 -12.30 -22.92
CA SER A 367 -9.72 -13.10 -22.16
C SER A 367 -11.14 -12.58 -22.45
N ILE A 368 -12.10 -13.51 -22.63
CA ILE A 368 -13.53 -13.20 -22.78
C ILE A 368 -14.22 -13.29 -21.42
N GLU A 369 -13.52 -13.73 -20.38
CA GLU A 369 -14.08 -13.91 -19.06
C GLU A 369 -14.24 -12.55 -18.35
N GLU A 370 -15.33 -12.41 -17.62
CA GLU A 370 -15.58 -11.27 -16.76
C GLU A 370 -14.68 -11.37 -15.52
N LEU A 371 -13.61 -10.59 -15.49
CA LEU A 371 -12.59 -10.65 -14.42
C LEU A 371 -13.08 -10.04 -13.11
N TYR A 372 -13.97 -9.04 -13.20
CA TYR A 372 -14.45 -8.26 -12.06
C TYR A 372 -15.92 -8.55 -11.75
N ASN A 373 -16.29 -8.44 -10.48
CA ASN A 373 -17.66 -8.59 -10.01
C ASN A 373 -18.01 -7.43 -9.08
N GLU A 374 -19.07 -6.68 -9.39
CA GLU A 374 -19.51 -5.53 -8.58
C GLU A 374 -19.96 -5.87 -7.14
N LYS A 375 -20.17 -7.17 -6.86
CA LYS A 375 -20.63 -7.66 -5.54
C LYS A 375 -19.52 -8.25 -4.69
N GLU A 376 -18.28 -8.31 -5.20
CA GLU A 376 -17.19 -8.98 -4.52
C GLU A 376 -15.89 -8.14 -4.60
N ILE A 377 -15.19 -8.03 -3.48
CA ILE A 377 -13.82 -7.50 -3.45
C ILE A 377 -12.90 -8.67 -3.77
N LYS A 378 -12.41 -8.73 -5.00
CA LYS A 378 -11.57 -9.81 -5.52
C LYS A 378 -10.30 -9.25 -6.13
N ALA A 379 -9.15 -9.80 -5.73
CA ALA A 379 -7.89 -9.46 -6.37
C ALA A 379 -7.86 -9.91 -7.84
N VAL A 380 -7.48 -9.00 -8.73
CA VAL A 380 -7.35 -9.23 -10.17
C VAL A 380 -6.07 -8.56 -10.66
N ARG A 381 -5.25 -9.26 -11.43
CA ARG A 381 -4.06 -8.69 -12.07
C ARG A 381 -4.42 -8.06 -13.42
N TRP A 382 -3.82 -6.93 -13.74
CA TRP A 382 -4.00 -6.29 -15.03
C TRP A 382 -3.64 -7.20 -16.23
N ALA A 383 -2.68 -8.11 -16.03
CA ALA A 383 -2.26 -9.04 -17.06
C ALA A 383 -3.27 -10.15 -17.36
N GLU A 384 -4.19 -10.48 -16.44
CA GLU A 384 -5.15 -11.58 -16.60
C GLU A 384 -6.04 -11.44 -17.85
N MET A 385 -6.31 -10.21 -18.28
CA MET A 385 -7.07 -9.98 -19.52
C MET A 385 -6.27 -10.31 -20.80
N PHE A 386 -4.97 -10.57 -20.70
CA PHE A 386 -4.07 -10.85 -21.82
C PHE A 386 -3.39 -12.23 -21.69
N GLU A 387 -3.59 -12.92 -20.60
CA GLU A 387 -3.06 -14.23 -20.26
C GLU A 387 -4.17 -15.30 -20.28
#